data_ef5bb88d6ccff7c7623fbe90b19b1db8
#
_entry.id   ef5bb88d6ccff7c7623fbe90b19b1db8
#
_cell.length_a   1.000
_cell.length_b   1.000
_cell.length_c   1.000
_cell.angle_alpha   90.00
_cell.angle_beta   90.00
_cell.angle_gamma   90.00
#
_symmetry.space_group_name_H-M   'P 1'
#
loop_
_entity.id
_entity.type
_entity.pdbx_description
1 polymer ?
#
loop_
_entity_poly.entity_id
_entity_poly.type
_entity_poly.pdbx_seq_one_letter_code
_entity_poly.pdbx_strand_id
1 'polypeptide(L)'
;MHQNVTMSSQPNMSGRSRIPIGGLILDYPMSLGTYEKYEDAQTAVDYLSDHQFAVENCMIVGTDLRQVERVTGRLTRERVAGAGALSGMWMGLFVGLIFALFDQNSTTWAVLATVAFGALFGLVWALLGYAATKGRRDFTSVSQVVATRYEVLVEHKLAEQGRALLAQMPGAQPLTA
;
A
#
# COMPACT_ATOMS: atom_id res chain seq x y z
N MET A 1 -41.56 47.97 15.44
CA MET A 1 -40.21 47.51 15.83
C MET A 1 -40.05 46.08 15.28
N HIS A 2 -39.62 45.95 14.02
CA HIS A 2 -39.49 44.68 13.32
C HIS A 2 -38.02 44.22 13.45
N GLN A 3 -37.82 43.09 14.11
CA GLN A 3 -36.51 42.42 14.12
C GLN A 3 -36.45 41.44 12.97
N ASN A 4 -35.58 41.76 12.00
CA ASN A 4 -35.17 40.84 10.92
C ASN A 4 -34.30 39.75 11.49
N VAL A 5 -34.82 38.51 11.45
CA VAL A 5 -34.05 37.30 11.69
C VAL A 5 -33.29 36.98 10.40
N THR A 6 -32.00 37.24 10.39
CA THR A 6 -31.08 36.81 9.34
C THR A 6 -30.92 35.28 9.39
N MET A 7 -31.45 34.61 8.37
CA MET A 7 -31.19 33.20 8.10
C MET A 7 -29.73 33.02 7.82
N SER A 8 -29.03 32.34 8.73
CA SER A 8 -27.67 31.84 8.56
C SER A 8 -27.68 30.78 7.47
N SER A 9 -27.04 31.09 6.35
CA SER A 9 -26.78 30.13 5.29
C SER A 9 -25.82 29.04 5.77
N GLN A 10 -26.31 27.82 5.88
CA GLN A 10 -25.49 26.64 6.13
C GLN A 10 -24.53 26.43 4.94
N PRO A 11 -23.25 26.15 5.18
CA PRO A 11 -22.34 25.78 4.11
C PRO A 11 -22.72 24.39 3.59
N ASN A 12 -23.00 24.36 2.29
CA ASN A 12 -23.28 23.16 1.52
C ASN A 12 -22.06 22.21 1.55
N MET A 13 -22.11 21.16 2.40
CA MET A 13 -21.08 20.11 2.53
C MET A 13 -21.27 19.00 1.49
N SER A 14 -21.55 19.29 0.26
CA SER A 14 -21.53 18.32 -0.85
C SER A 14 -20.32 18.48 -1.75
N GLY A 15 -19.17 18.84 -1.20
CA GLY A 15 -17.88 18.73 -1.83
C GLY A 15 -17.29 17.33 -1.62
N ARG A 16 -17.79 16.29 -2.29
CA ARG A 16 -16.98 15.09 -2.53
C ARG A 16 -15.76 15.56 -3.30
N SER A 17 -14.62 15.65 -2.61
CA SER A 17 -13.32 15.86 -3.23
C SER A 17 -13.11 14.74 -4.25
N ARG A 18 -13.43 15.02 -5.50
CA ARG A 18 -12.94 14.21 -6.62
C ARG A 18 -11.45 14.49 -6.64
N ILE A 19 -10.67 13.53 -6.19
CA ILE A 19 -9.23 13.52 -6.45
C ILE A 19 -9.15 13.52 -7.98
N PRO A 20 -8.59 14.54 -8.63
CA PRO A 20 -8.39 14.51 -10.06
C PRO A 20 -7.26 13.52 -10.32
N ILE A 21 -7.61 12.26 -10.52
CA ILE A 21 -6.72 11.25 -11.04
C ILE A 21 -6.66 11.55 -12.54
N GLY A 22 -5.82 12.52 -12.91
CA GLY A 22 -5.68 12.96 -14.28
C GLY A 22 -5.38 11.77 -15.19
N GLY A 23 -6.22 11.54 -16.18
CA GLY A 23 -6.06 10.49 -17.19
C GLY A 23 -6.63 9.11 -16.84
N LEU A 24 -7.22 8.91 -15.65
CA LEU A 24 -7.84 7.63 -15.26
C LEU A 24 -9.38 7.65 -15.27
N ILE A 25 -9.99 8.58 -15.99
CA ILE A 25 -11.46 8.68 -16.10
C ILE A 25 -11.84 8.46 -17.56
N LEU A 26 -12.55 7.38 -17.81
CA LEU A 26 -13.19 7.14 -19.10
C LEU A 26 -14.60 7.73 -19.10
N ASP A 27 -15.03 8.28 -20.23
CA ASP A 27 -16.39 8.76 -20.44
C ASP A 27 -17.32 7.55 -20.71
N TYR A 28 -18.25 7.31 -19.77
CA TYR A 28 -19.21 6.20 -19.84
C TYR A 28 -18.54 4.84 -20.11
N PRO A 29 -17.71 4.34 -19.19
CA PRO A 29 -16.95 3.12 -19.38
C PRO A 29 -17.86 1.91 -19.62
N MET A 30 -17.51 1.12 -20.61
CA MET A 30 -18.18 -0.13 -20.95
C MET A 30 -17.19 -1.28 -20.87
N SER A 31 -17.64 -2.42 -20.33
CA SER A 31 -16.82 -3.62 -20.23
C SER A 31 -16.62 -4.27 -21.60
N LEU A 32 -15.36 -4.56 -21.93
CA LEU A 32 -14.98 -5.41 -23.05
C LEU A 32 -14.89 -6.89 -22.65
N GLY A 33 -14.53 -7.14 -21.39
CA GLY A 33 -14.43 -8.48 -20.85
C GLY A 33 -13.82 -8.49 -19.45
N THR A 34 -14.07 -9.58 -18.73
CA THR A 34 -13.55 -9.84 -17.39
C THR A 34 -12.61 -11.05 -17.42
N TYR A 35 -11.49 -10.99 -16.73
CA TYR A 35 -10.43 -12.00 -16.72
C TYR A 35 -10.08 -12.38 -15.30
N GLU A 36 -9.66 -13.62 -15.07
CA GLU A 36 -9.21 -14.08 -13.75
C GLU A 36 -7.78 -13.64 -13.43
N LYS A 37 -6.97 -13.42 -14.46
CA LYS A 37 -5.56 -13.03 -14.32
C LYS A 37 -5.30 -11.70 -14.99
N TYR A 38 -4.39 -10.94 -14.40
CA TYR A 38 -3.94 -9.68 -14.97
C TYR A 38 -3.29 -9.86 -16.35
N GLU A 39 -2.51 -10.93 -16.50
CA GLU A 39 -1.82 -11.26 -17.74
C GLU A 39 -2.79 -11.47 -18.90
N ASP A 40 -3.94 -12.08 -18.65
CA ASP A 40 -4.97 -12.32 -19.67
C ASP A 40 -5.63 -10.99 -20.08
N ALA A 41 -5.92 -10.12 -19.11
CA ALA A 41 -6.44 -8.78 -19.40
C ALA A 41 -5.41 -7.92 -20.17
N GLN A 42 -4.13 -8.02 -19.82
CA GLN A 42 -3.05 -7.36 -20.54
C GLN A 42 -2.95 -7.89 -21.99
N THR A 43 -2.97 -9.20 -22.18
CA THR A 43 -2.94 -9.82 -23.51
C THR A 43 -4.10 -9.36 -24.40
N ALA A 44 -5.29 -9.15 -23.80
CA ALA A 44 -6.43 -8.61 -24.53
C ALA A 44 -6.19 -7.17 -24.99
N VAL A 45 -5.60 -6.32 -24.15
CA VAL A 45 -5.27 -4.94 -24.52
C VAL A 45 -4.13 -4.90 -25.56
N ASP A 46 -3.13 -5.77 -25.42
CA ASP A 46 -2.04 -5.90 -26.38
C ASP A 46 -2.58 -6.33 -27.76
N TYR A 47 -3.51 -7.29 -27.79
CA TYR A 47 -4.17 -7.71 -29.01
C TYR A 47 -4.94 -6.57 -29.69
N LEU A 48 -5.64 -5.75 -28.91
CA LEU A 48 -6.33 -4.56 -29.43
C LEU A 48 -5.32 -3.56 -30.02
N SER A 49 -4.19 -3.35 -29.35
CA SER A 49 -3.12 -2.47 -29.80
C SER A 49 -2.53 -2.91 -31.13
N ASP A 50 -2.27 -4.20 -31.31
CA ASP A 50 -1.74 -4.78 -32.55
C ASP A 50 -2.70 -4.62 -33.76
N HIS A 51 -4.00 -4.48 -33.45
CA HIS A 51 -5.04 -4.27 -34.47
C HIS A 51 -5.43 -2.80 -34.63
N GLN A 52 -4.52 -1.87 -34.26
CA GLN A 52 -4.71 -0.42 -34.43
C GLN A 52 -5.93 0.16 -33.70
N PHE A 53 -6.36 -0.50 -32.63
CA PHE A 53 -7.39 0.04 -31.75
C PHE A 53 -6.82 1.17 -30.88
N ALA A 54 -7.66 2.18 -30.59
CA ALA A 54 -7.28 3.34 -29.78
C ALA A 54 -7.21 2.95 -28.28
N VAL A 55 -6.16 2.22 -27.88
CA VAL A 55 -5.99 1.65 -26.52
C VAL A 55 -5.81 2.70 -25.44
N GLU A 56 -5.52 3.95 -25.80
CA GLU A 56 -5.52 5.09 -24.88
C GLU A 56 -6.89 5.36 -24.24
N ASN A 57 -7.97 4.83 -24.86
CA ASN A 57 -9.32 4.87 -24.33
C ASN A 57 -9.72 3.58 -23.58
N CYS A 58 -8.73 2.72 -23.29
CA CYS A 58 -8.91 1.51 -22.50
C CYS A 58 -8.36 1.68 -21.09
N MET A 59 -8.91 0.90 -20.16
CA MET A 59 -8.43 0.81 -18.78
C MET A 59 -8.62 -0.61 -18.26
N ILE A 60 -7.59 -1.13 -17.55
CA ILE A 60 -7.73 -2.38 -16.81
C ILE A 60 -8.04 -2.03 -15.37
N VAL A 61 -9.14 -2.55 -14.84
CA VAL A 61 -9.58 -2.32 -13.46
C VAL A 61 -9.56 -3.63 -12.70
N GLY A 62 -8.84 -3.66 -11.58
CA GLY A 62 -8.92 -4.78 -10.64
C GLY A 62 -10.20 -4.71 -9.82
N THR A 63 -10.97 -5.77 -9.84
CA THR A 63 -12.23 -5.93 -9.09
C THR A 63 -12.13 -7.09 -8.11
N ASP A 64 -13.17 -7.32 -7.30
CA ASP A 64 -13.21 -8.36 -6.27
C ASP A 64 -11.97 -8.33 -5.36
N LEU A 65 -11.72 -7.16 -4.78
CA LEU A 65 -10.55 -6.92 -3.94
C LEU A 65 -10.61 -7.78 -2.68
N ARG A 66 -9.55 -8.54 -2.42
CA ARG A 66 -9.37 -9.34 -1.21
C ARG A 66 -8.17 -8.85 -0.43
N GLN A 67 -8.35 -8.68 0.86
CA GLN A 67 -7.23 -8.48 1.76
C GLN A 67 -6.64 -9.87 2.11
N VAL A 68 -5.40 -10.07 1.72
CA VAL A 68 -4.64 -11.28 2.07
C VAL A 68 -3.64 -10.91 3.14
N GLU A 69 -3.68 -11.62 4.25
CA GLU A 69 -2.73 -11.46 5.34
C GLU A 69 -1.86 -12.72 5.44
N ARG A 70 -0.59 -12.55 5.14
CA ARG A 70 0.40 -13.62 5.28
C ARG A 70 1.08 -13.53 6.63
N VAL A 71 0.87 -14.52 7.48
CA VAL A 71 1.59 -14.64 8.74
C VAL A 71 3.05 -15.00 8.43
N THR A 72 3.97 -14.13 8.83
CA THR A 72 5.41 -14.26 8.52
C THR A 72 6.21 -14.86 9.68
N GLY A 73 5.65 -14.86 10.89
CA GLY A 73 6.30 -15.48 12.03
C GLY A 73 5.63 -15.22 13.36
N ARG A 74 6.13 -15.91 14.38
CA ARG A 74 5.69 -15.72 15.77
C ARG A 74 6.49 -14.61 16.43
N LEU A 75 5.81 -13.68 17.06
CA LEU A 75 6.41 -12.62 17.85
C LEU A 75 6.68 -13.17 19.26
N THR A 76 7.95 -13.54 19.55
CA THR A 76 8.36 -14.02 20.87
C THR A 76 9.05 -12.91 21.65
N ARG A 77 9.00 -13.01 22.99
CA ARG A 77 9.69 -12.05 23.89
C ARG A 77 11.18 -11.98 23.61
N GLU A 78 11.82 -13.11 23.34
CA GLU A 78 13.24 -13.21 23.02
C GLU A 78 13.60 -12.44 21.75
N ARG A 79 12.76 -12.58 20.73
CA ARG A 79 12.97 -11.89 19.44
C ARG A 79 12.81 -10.37 19.60
N VAL A 80 11.82 -9.93 20.37
CA VAL A 80 11.61 -8.51 20.69
C VAL A 80 12.76 -7.96 21.52
N ALA A 81 13.19 -8.69 22.55
CA ALA A 81 14.32 -8.31 23.40
C ALA A 81 15.63 -8.21 22.59
N GLY A 82 15.91 -9.20 21.74
CA GLY A 82 17.09 -9.21 20.89
C GLY A 82 17.10 -8.05 19.89
N ALA A 83 15.97 -7.79 19.22
CA ALA A 83 15.84 -6.67 18.29
C ALA A 83 16.00 -5.31 19.00
N GLY A 84 15.41 -5.17 20.20
CA GLY A 84 15.55 -3.96 21.03
C GLY A 84 16.99 -3.73 21.48
N ALA A 85 17.66 -4.78 21.96
CA ALA A 85 19.06 -4.71 22.36
C ALA A 85 19.98 -4.32 21.20
N LEU A 86 19.80 -4.94 20.03
CA LEU A 86 20.59 -4.65 18.82
C LEU A 86 20.38 -3.20 18.33
N SER A 87 19.14 -2.74 18.31
CA SER A 87 18.81 -1.35 17.95
C SER A 87 19.41 -0.35 18.96
N GLY A 88 19.29 -0.64 20.25
CA GLY A 88 19.89 0.19 21.32
C GLY A 88 21.42 0.19 21.28
N MET A 89 22.04 -0.95 20.98
CA MET A 89 23.50 -1.07 20.78
C MET A 89 23.98 -0.16 19.64
N TRP A 90 23.28 -0.14 18.53
CA TRP A 90 23.60 0.73 17.39
C TRP A 90 23.50 2.20 17.77
N MET A 91 22.44 2.59 18.50
CA MET A 91 22.27 3.95 19.00
C MET A 91 23.36 4.33 20.00
N GLY A 92 23.69 3.42 20.93
CA GLY A 92 24.78 3.61 21.91
C GLY A 92 26.14 3.78 21.24
N LEU A 93 26.41 3.03 20.18
CA LEU A 93 27.63 3.18 19.37
C LEU A 93 27.70 4.56 18.72
N PHE A 94 26.61 5.01 18.12
CA PHE A 94 26.53 6.33 17.49
C PHE A 94 26.80 7.46 18.49
N VAL A 95 26.18 7.41 19.67
CA VAL A 95 26.38 8.38 20.76
C VAL A 95 27.81 8.32 21.29
N GLY A 96 28.34 7.10 21.47
CA GLY A 96 29.71 6.90 21.95
C GLY A 96 30.76 7.46 20.99
N LEU A 97 30.55 7.30 19.68
CA LEU A 97 31.45 7.88 18.68
C LEU A 97 31.39 9.41 18.67
N ILE A 98 30.20 10.00 18.85
CA ILE A 98 30.07 11.46 18.96
C ILE A 98 30.88 11.97 20.17
N PHE A 99 30.73 11.36 21.35
CA PHE A 99 31.50 11.74 22.52
C PHE A 99 32.99 11.57 22.29
N ALA A 100 33.43 10.50 21.60
CA ALA A 100 34.83 10.29 21.29
C ALA A 100 35.42 11.37 20.38
N LEU A 101 34.63 12.04 19.56
CA LEU A 101 35.09 13.17 18.73
C LEU A 101 35.32 14.45 19.51
N PHE A 102 34.61 14.65 20.64
CA PHE A 102 34.72 15.86 21.45
C PHE A 102 35.68 15.72 22.65
N ASP A 103 35.93 14.50 23.09
CA ASP A 103 36.80 14.20 24.22
C ASP A 103 38.05 13.43 23.76
N GLN A 104 39.18 14.13 23.69
CA GLN A 104 40.46 13.54 23.26
C GLN A 104 41.02 12.49 24.27
N ASN A 105 40.47 12.45 25.48
CA ASN A 105 40.80 11.44 26.48
C ASN A 105 39.78 10.29 26.56
N SER A 106 38.77 10.28 25.65
CA SER A 106 37.78 9.23 25.65
C SER A 106 38.41 7.88 25.27
N THR A 107 38.58 7.07 26.28
CA THR A 107 39.13 5.72 26.17
C THR A 107 38.09 4.83 25.44
N THR A 108 38.56 3.85 24.67
CA THR A 108 37.73 2.79 24.07
C THR A 108 36.66 2.25 25.04
N TRP A 109 36.97 2.27 26.35
CA TRP A 109 36.04 1.89 27.41
C TRP A 109 34.79 2.77 27.47
N ALA A 110 34.88 4.08 27.23
CA ALA A 110 33.72 4.97 27.23
C ALA A 110 32.75 4.64 26.11
N VAL A 111 33.26 4.32 24.91
CA VAL A 111 32.45 3.88 23.77
C VAL A 111 31.80 2.53 24.09
N LEU A 112 32.53 1.58 24.65
CA LEU A 112 31.96 0.29 25.05
C LEU A 112 30.87 0.43 26.10
N ALA A 113 31.04 1.35 27.05
CA ALA A 113 30.06 1.63 28.10
C ALA A 113 28.77 2.22 27.50
N THR A 114 28.87 3.17 26.56
CA THR A 114 27.68 3.73 25.87
C THR A 114 26.96 2.70 25.03
N VAL A 115 27.67 1.80 24.35
CA VAL A 115 27.11 0.68 23.62
C VAL A 115 26.35 -0.28 24.55
N ALA A 116 26.97 -0.66 25.68
CA ALA A 116 26.33 -1.55 26.66
C ALA A 116 25.09 -0.92 27.29
N PHE A 117 25.17 0.37 27.64
CA PHE A 117 24.02 1.12 28.17
C PHE A 117 22.90 1.23 27.12
N GLY A 118 23.24 1.56 25.89
CA GLY A 118 22.28 1.61 24.79
C GLY A 118 21.57 0.28 24.57
N ALA A 119 22.33 -0.83 24.61
CA ALA A 119 21.76 -2.18 24.48
C ALA A 119 20.76 -2.50 25.59
N LEU A 120 21.13 -2.21 26.85
CA LEU A 120 20.25 -2.40 28.01
C LEU A 120 18.98 -1.53 27.89
N PHE A 121 19.16 -0.26 27.57
CA PHE A 121 18.04 0.67 27.40
C PHE A 121 17.08 0.21 26.30
N GLY A 122 17.61 -0.15 25.14
CA GLY A 122 16.81 -0.65 24.02
C GLY A 122 16.07 -1.94 24.34
N LEU A 123 16.72 -2.87 25.06
CA LEU A 123 16.11 -4.11 25.54
C LEU A 123 14.92 -3.83 26.48
N VAL A 124 15.12 -3.01 27.51
CA VAL A 124 14.08 -2.67 28.50
C VAL A 124 12.91 -1.99 27.80
N TRP A 125 13.18 -1.02 26.92
CA TRP A 125 12.15 -0.28 26.21
C TRP A 125 11.33 -1.17 25.27
N ALA A 126 12.00 -2.08 24.56
CA ALA A 126 11.33 -3.05 23.69
C ALA A 126 10.43 -4.02 24.48
N LEU A 127 10.89 -4.49 25.63
CA LEU A 127 10.08 -5.36 26.49
C LEU A 127 8.89 -4.63 27.11
N LEU A 128 9.05 -3.36 27.51
CA LEU A 128 7.94 -2.54 27.99
C LEU A 128 6.90 -2.33 26.90
N GLY A 129 7.34 -1.99 25.67
CA GLY A 129 6.46 -1.90 24.50
C GLY A 129 5.71 -3.19 24.22
N TYR A 130 6.42 -4.33 24.27
CA TYR A 130 5.80 -5.65 24.10
C TYR A 130 4.77 -5.95 25.20
N ALA A 131 5.09 -5.65 26.47
CA ALA A 131 4.18 -5.84 27.60
C ALA A 131 2.92 -4.93 27.49
N ALA A 132 3.07 -3.71 26.96
CA ALA A 132 1.95 -2.80 26.76
C ALA A 132 0.95 -3.31 25.72
N THR A 133 1.38 -4.13 24.75
CA THR A 133 0.49 -4.76 23.77
C THR A 133 -0.36 -5.90 24.34
N LYS A 134 -0.11 -6.31 25.60
CA LYS A 134 -0.84 -7.35 26.35
C LYS A 134 -1.03 -8.65 25.57
N GLY A 135 -0.08 -9.04 24.72
CA GLY A 135 -0.15 -10.27 23.95
C GLY A 135 -1.23 -10.29 22.86
N ARG A 136 -1.79 -9.14 22.49
CA ARG A 136 -2.82 -9.06 21.43
C ARG A 136 -2.30 -9.36 20.03
N ARG A 137 -0.99 -9.43 19.85
CA ARG A 137 -0.35 -9.78 18.56
C ARG A 137 0.78 -10.77 18.83
N ASP A 138 0.46 -12.05 18.77
CA ASP A 138 1.46 -13.12 18.91
C ASP A 138 2.13 -13.49 17.58
N PHE A 139 1.81 -12.78 16.50
CA PHE A 139 2.38 -13.03 15.18
C PHE A 139 2.70 -11.70 14.44
N THR A 140 3.66 -11.79 13.58
CA THR A 140 3.95 -10.77 12.56
C THR A 140 3.30 -11.20 11.25
N SER A 141 2.64 -10.26 10.58
CA SER A 141 2.01 -10.51 9.29
C SER A 141 2.25 -9.35 8.34
N VAL A 142 2.19 -9.66 7.05
CA VAL A 142 2.17 -8.68 5.98
C VAL A 142 0.80 -8.75 5.32
N SER A 143 0.09 -7.63 5.32
CA SER A 143 -1.21 -7.51 4.67
C SER A 143 -1.07 -6.84 3.32
N GLN A 144 -1.73 -7.39 2.31
CA GLN A 144 -1.79 -6.85 0.96
C GLN A 144 -3.21 -6.96 0.43
N VAL A 145 -3.64 -5.93 -0.31
CA VAL A 145 -4.89 -5.98 -1.06
C VAL A 145 -4.57 -6.44 -2.47
N VAL A 146 -5.24 -7.51 -2.91
CA VAL A 146 -5.09 -8.08 -4.25
C VAL A 146 -6.44 -8.13 -4.94
N ALA A 147 -6.46 -7.82 -6.23
CA ALA A 147 -7.63 -8.06 -7.08
C ALA A 147 -7.66 -9.55 -7.45
N THR A 148 -8.86 -10.13 -7.54
CA THR A 148 -9.05 -11.51 -7.99
C THR A 148 -9.75 -11.60 -9.33
N ARG A 149 -10.17 -10.45 -9.86
CA ARG A 149 -10.68 -10.31 -11.23
C ARG A 149 -10.18 -9.02 -11.83
N TYR A 150 -10.05 -9.00 -13.13
CA TYR A 150 -9.59 -7.86 -13.91
C TYR A 150 -10.55 -7.61 -15.04
N GLU A 151 -11.05 -6.40 -15.13
CA GLU A 151 -12.01 -5.98 -16.13
C GLU A 151 -11.35 -4.98 -17.07
N VAL A 152 -11.47 -5.22 -18.37
CA VAL A 152 -11.01 -4.29 -19.38
C VAL A 152 -12.18 -3.39 -19.74
N LEU A 153 -12.05 -2.11 -19.45
CA LEU A 153 -13.03 -1.07 -19.73
C LEU A 153 -12.57 -0.24 -20.93
N VAL A 154 -13.53 0.27 -21.68
CA VAL A 154 -13.31 1.20 -22.79
C VAL A 154 -14.40 2.26 -22.82
N GLU A 155 -14.15 3.39 -23.47
CA GLU A 155 -15.21 4.37 -23.75
C GLU A 155 -16.33 3.75 -24.59
N HIS A 156 -17.58 4.10 -24.25
CA HIS A 156 -18.77 3.46 -24.86
C HIS A 156 -18.78 3.52 -26.39
N LYS A 157 -18.24 4.58 -26.99
CA LYS A 157 -18.20 4.78 -28.45
C LYS A 157 -17.41 3.72 -29.20
N LEU A 158 -16.42 3.13 -28.51
CA LEU A 158 -15.49 2.14 -29.06
C LEU A 158 -15.81 0.70 -28.59
N ALA A 159 -16.81 0.53 -27.74
CA ALA A 159 -17.10 -0.74 -27.10
C ALA A 159 -17.47 -1.86 -28.11
N GLU A 160 -18.27 -1.57 -29.10
CA GLU A 160 -18.66 -2.57 -30.13
C GLU A 160 -17.48 -2.99 -31.00
N GLN A 161 -16.65 -2.01 -31.41
CA GLN A 161 -15.42 -2.30 -32.15
C GLN A 161 -14.45 -3.14 -31.35
N GLY A 162 -14.23 -2.79 -30.07
CA GLY A 162 -13.36 -3.55 -29.18
C GLY A 162 -13.83 -4.98 -28.97
N ARG A 163 -15.14 -5.19 -28.75
CA ARG A 163 -15.72 -6.55 -28.62
C ARG A 163 -15.57 -7.37 -29.89
N ALA A 164 -15.82 -6.75 -31.07
CA ALA A 164 -15.68 -7.43 -32.35
C ALA A 164 -14.24 -7.90 -32.63
N LEU A 165 -13.25 -7.12 -32.21
CA LEU A 165 -11.83 -7.50 -32.30
C LEU A 165 -11.49 -8.61 -31.30
N LEU A 166 -11.88 -8.47 -30.04
CA LEU A 166 -11.60 -9.49 -29.02
C LEU A 166 -12.30 -10.83 -29.30
N ALA A 167 -13.42 -10.83 -29.98
CA ALA A 167 -14.10 -12.07 -30.44
C ALA A 167 -13.25 -12.88 -31.45
N GLN A 168 -12.27 -12.25 -32.09
CA GLN A 168 -11.35 -12.89 -33.03
C GLN A 168 -10.02 -13.31 -32.38
N MET A 169 -9.82 -12.94 -31.11
CA MET A 169 -8.57 -13.24 -30.40
C MET A 169 -8.44 -14.74 -30.12
N PRO A 170 -7.35 -15.40 -30.54
CA PRO A 170 -7.10 -16.79 -30.20
C PRO A 170 -6.64 -16.92 -28.75
N GLY A 171 -7.32 -17.71 -27.94
CA GLY A 171 -6.80 -18.25 -26.68
C GLY A 171 -7.26 -17.61 -25.37
N ALA A 172 -7.36 -16.31 -25.22
CA ALA A 172 -7.84 -15.69 -23.99
C ALA A 172 -9.30 -15.25 -24.16
N GLN A 173 -10.23 -16.08 -23.73
CA GLN A 173 -11.65 -15.71 -23.74
C GLN A 173 -11.99 -14.95 -22.45
N PRO A 174 -12.70 -13.82 -22.53
CA PRO A 174 -13.23 -13.17 -21.34
C PRO A 174 -14.23 -14.08 -20.64
N LEU A 175 -14.27 -14.01 -19.32
CA LEU A 175 -15.32 -14.65 -18.54
C LEU A 175 -16.66 -14.00 -18.98
N THR A 176 -17.60 -14.82 -19.41
CA THR A 176 -18.97 -14.34 -19.71
C THR A 176 -19.60 -13.75 -18.47
N ALA A 177 -20.19 -12.56 -18.60
CA ALA A 177 -20.89 -11.86 -17.53
C ALA A 177 -22.11 -12.66 -17.01
#